data_d86f1d816e89b6799c9045f25ba92940
#
_entry.id   d86f1d816e89b6799c9045f25ba92940
#
_cell.length_a   1.000
_cell.length_b   1.000
_cell.length_c   1.000
_cell.angle_alpha   90.00
_cell.angle_beta   90.00
_cell.angle_gamma   90.00
#
_symmetry.space_group_name_H-M   'P 1'
#
loop_
_entity.id
_entity.type
_entity.pdbx_description
1 polymer ?
#
loop_
_entity_poly.entity_id
_entity_poly.type
_entity_poly.pdbx_seq_one_letter_code
_entity_poly.pdbx_strand_id
1 'polypeptide(L)'
;MPQKTEDNNAIFDDDFIKLDLYDEEENKVWYDLEQNGQMIDIAVVPIKEEIEKYILDIEDAEEPFNENVNLNIADEIFVIGFPFGRIGGILPIWKKASVASEPSLDLNDMPYYFADTATKSGMSGSPVVLYEKRPVVIAESLQGKFSKYRTKFVGVYSGRIGANSDNKNDAQLGRVWKVDMVDKIIDQFEK
;
A
#
# COMPACT_ATOMS: atom_id res chain seq x y z
N MET A 1 -11.45 7.17 12.27
CA MET A 1 -11.90 5.90 12.88
C MET A 1 -13.41 5.80 12.71
N PRO A 2 -13.97 4.63 12.36
CA PRO A 2 -15.40 4.47 12.33
C PRO A 2 -15.95 4.75 13.74
N GLN A 3 -16.94 5.60 13.83
CA GLN A 3 -17.64 5.84 15.11
C GLN A 3 -18.41 4.58 15.46
N LYS A 4 -18.24 4.08 16.69
CA LYS A 4 -19.06 2.99 17.21
C LYS A 4 -20.35 3.57 17.77
N THR A 5 -21.49 3.03 17.34
CA THR A 5 -22.76 3.25 18.01
C THR A 5 -22.87 2.38 19.26
N GLU A 6 -23.82 2.68 20.15
CA GLU A 6 -24.12 1.88 21.33
C GLU A 6 -24.44 0.41 21.00
N ASP A 7 -24.86 0.13 19.76
CA ASP A 7 -25.17 -1.22 19.25
C ASP A 7 -23.96 -1.95 18.62
N ASN A 8 -22.73 -1.46 18.82
CA ASN A 8 -21.49 -2.01 18.21
C ASN A 8 -21.45 -2.05 16.68
N ASN A 9 -22.37 -1.42 15.98
CA ASN A 9 -22.34 -1.29 14.54
C ASN A 9 -21.40 -0.13 14.15
N ALA A 10 -20.49 -0.38 13.22
CA ALA A 10 -19.69 0.67 12.64
C ALA A 10 -20.55 1.48 11.65
N ILE A 11 -20.71 2.78 11.91
CA ILE A 11 -21.32 3.69 10.96
C ILE A 11 -20.17 4.23 10.10
N PHE A 12 -20.28 4.03 8.81
CA PHE A 12 -19.38 4.57 7.82
C PHE A 12 -20.15 5.65 7.07
N ASP A 13 -19.58 6.84 7.04
CA ASP A 13 -20.08 7.92 6.21
C ASP A 13 -19.77 7.59 4.75
N ASP A 14 -20.79 7.56 3.90
CA ASP A 14 -20.66 7.24 2.47
C ASP A 14 -20.22 8.46 1.64
N ASP A 15 -19.81 9.55 2.30
CA ASP A 15 -19.34 10.73 1.63
C ASP A 15 -18.00 10.48 0.93
N PHE A 16 -18.01 10.70 -0.38
CA PHE A 16 -16.84 10.59 -1.24
C PHE A 16 -16.20 11.94 -1.44
N ILE A 17 -14.91 11.98 -1.26
CA ILE A 17 -14.11 13.11 -1.70
C ILE A 17 -13.64 12.83 -3.11
N LYS A 18 -14.04 13.66 -4.05
CA LYS A 18 -13.52 13.65 -5.41
C LYS A 18 -12.35 14.59 -5.48
N LEU A 19 -11.23 14.08 -5.98
CA LEU A 19 -10.07 14.87 -6.33
C LEU A 19 -10.04 15.02 -7.85
N ASP A 20 -10.01 16.26 -8.32
CA ASP A 20 -9.75 16.53 -9.72
C ASP A 20 -8.28 16.27 -10.01
N LEU A 21 -8.00 15.53 -11.07
CA LEU A 21 -6.63 15.20 -11.49
C LEU A 21 -6.01 16.31 -12.37
N TYR A 22 -6.78 17.31 -12.75
CA TYR A 22 -6.34 18.45 -13.52
C TYR A 22 -6.87 19.73 -12.88
N ASP A 23 -6.08 20.79 -12.92
CA ASP A 23 -6.50 22.12 -12.49
C ASP A 23 -7.36 22.82 -13.55
N GLU A 24 -7.77 24.07 -13.28
CA GLU A 24 -8.59 24.89 -14.21
C GLU A 24 -7.86 25.23 -15.52
N GLU A 25 -6.52 25.11 -15.54
CA GLU A 25 -5.66 25.35 -16.71
C GLU A 25 -5.29 24.07 -17.45
N GLU A 26 -5.92 22.93 -17.11
CA GLU A 26 -5.64 21.58 -17.64
C GLU A 26 -4.23 21.04 -17.31
N ASN A 27 -3.56 21.57 -16.28
CA ASN A 27 -2.32 20.99 -15.79
C ASN A 27 -2.61 19.82 -14.84
N LYS A 28 -1.76 18.79 -14.89
CA LYS A 28 -1.87 17.66 -13.97
C LYS A 28 -1.58 18.09 -12.52
N VAL A 29 -2.38 17.60 -11.57
CA VAL A 29 -2.19 17.87 -10.13
C VAL A 29 -1.55 16.71 -9.39
N TRP A 30 -1.05 15.71 -10.10
CA TRP A 30 -0.27 14.60 -9.52
C TRP A 30 1.19 14.70 -9.95
N TYR A 31 2.03 14.01 -9.18
CA TYR A 31 3.45 13.95 -9.41
C TYR A 31 3.86 12.53 -9.74
N ASP A 32 4.69 12.39 -10.74
CA ASP A 32 5.28 11.14 -11.21
C ASP A 32 6.78 11.32 -11.39
N LEU A 33 7.52 10.23 -11.54
CA LEU A 33 8.97 10.23 -11.65
C LEU A 33 9.41 9.38 -12.84
N GLU A 34 10.41 9.90 -13.57
CA GLU A 34 11.16 9.15 -14.56
C GLU A 34 12.53 8.76 -14.00
N GLN A 35 12.92 7.49 -14.15
CA GLN A 35 14.24 7.00 -13.79
C GLN A 35 14.82 6.21 -14.95
N ASN A 36 16.06 6.50 -15.33
CA ASN A 36 16.77 5.83 -16.44
C ASN A 36 16.01 5.85 -17.78
N GLY A 37 15.28 6.93 -18.08
CA GLY A 37 14.48 7.07 -19.30
C GLY A 37 13.18 6.24 -19.30
N GLN A 38 12.75 5.73 -18.14
CA GLN A 38 11.52 4.99 -17.98
C GLN A 38 10.65 5.59 -16.87
N MET A 39 9.36 5.71 -17.15
CA MET A 39 8.40 6.15 -16.14
C MET A 39 8.25 5.10 -15.05
N ILE A 40 8.31 5.55 -13.81
CA ILE A 40 7.91 4.75 -12.65
C ILE A 40 6.38 4.75 -12.60
N ASP A 41 5.78 3.57 -12.58
CA ASP A 41 4.32 3.41 -12.57
C ASP A 41 3.73 3.62 -11.16
N ILE A 42 4.04 4.80 -10.61
CA ILE A 42 3.49 5.36 -9.37
C ILE A 42 3.20 6.84 -9.61
N ALA A 43 2.14 7.32 -9.01
CA ALA A 43 1.85 8.74 -8.91
C ALA A 43 1.47 9.12 -7.47
N VAL A 44 1.85 10.31 -7.07
CA VAL A 44 1.49 10.91 -5.78
C VAL A 44 0.55 12.08 -6.03
N VAL A 45 -0.59 12.09 -5.35
CA VAL A 45 -1.57 13.17 -5.42
C VAL A 45 -1.55 13.91 -4.08
N PRO A 46 -1.21 15.22 -4.05
CA PRO A 46 -1.26 16.00 -2.82
C PRO A 46 -2.72 16.18 -2.38
N ILE A 47 -2.95 16.04 -1.09
CA ILE A 47 -4.27 16.17 -0.49
C ILE A 47 -4.33 17.48 0.28
N LYS A 48 -5.40 18.27 0.08
CA LYS A 48 -5.59 19.52 0.80
C LYS A 48 -5.89 19.24 2.29
N GLU A 49 -5.39 20.08 3.19
CA GLU A 49 -5.57 19.96 4.65
C GLU A 49 -7.03 19.76 5.09
N GLU A 50 -7.98 20.32 4.35
CA GLU A 50 -9.42 20.20 4.64
C GLU A 50 -9.94 18.76 4.65
N ILE A 51 -9.25 17.85 3.98
CA ILE A 51 -9.60 16.44 3.86
C ILE A 51 -8.75 15.50 4.73
N GLU A 52 -7.67 16.00 5.29
CA GLU A 52 -6.72 15.24 6.10
C GLU A 52 -7.41 14.48 7.26
N LYS A 53 -8.43 15.07 7.89
CA LYS A 53 -9.20 14.44 8.99
C LYS A 53 -9.93 13.14 8.61
N TYR A 54 -10.10 12.87 7.33
CA TYR A 54 -10.78 11.65 6.83
C TYR A 54 -9.79 10.57 6.41
N ILE A 55 -8.49 10.83 6.51
CA ILE A 55 -7.44 9.93 6.04
C ILE A 55 -6.87 9.19 7.23
N LEU A 56 -6.68 7.88 7.05
CA LEU A 56 -5.88 7.07 7.94
C LEU A 56 -4.48 6.99 7.33
N ASP A 57 -3.51 7.55 8.04
CA ASP A 57 -2.12 7.40 7.66
C ASP A 57 -1.71 5.93 7.85
N ILE A 58 -1.07 5.38 6.82
CA ILE A 58 -0.56 4.02 6.88
C ILE A 58 0.63 3.91 7.85
N GLU A 59 1.30 5.02 8.14
CA GLU A 59 2.42 5.10 9.08
C GLU A 59 1.98 5.31 10.53
N ASP A 60 0.76 5.77 10.78
CA ASP A 60 0.15 5.94 12.11
C ASP A 60 -0.23 4.61 12.80
N ALA A 61 0.14 3.48 12.23
CA ALA A 61 -0.01 2.19 12.91
C ALA A 61 0.76 2.18 14.24
N GLU A 62 0.08 1.86 15.31
CA GLU A 62 0.38 2.09 16.74
C GLU A 62 1.78 1.75 17.27
N GLU A 63 2.65 1.15 16.51
CA GLU A 63 4.09 1.03 16.78
C GLU A 63 4.88 0.87 15.49
N PRO A 64 5.72 1.82 15.12
CA PRO A 64 6.59 1.67 13.97
C PRO A 64 7.48 0.43 14.14
N PHE A 65 7.72 -0.28 13.06
CA PHE A 65 8.81 -1.24 13.01
C PHE A 65 10.09 -0.51 13.43
N ASN A 66 10.96 -1.20 14.19
CA ASN A 66 12.32 -0.71 14.33
C ASN A 66 12.88 -0.42 12.94
N GLU A 67 13.54 0.70 12.74
CA GLU A 67 14.11 1.19 11.47
C GLU A 67 14.92 0.13 10.70
N ASN A 68 15.34 -0.94 11.38
CA ASN A 68 16.19 -2.01 10.86
C ASN A 68 15.44 -3.26 10.36
N VAL A 69 14.12 -3.23 10.19
CA VAL A 69 13.42 -4.38 9.59
C VAL A 69 13.58 -4.32 8.09
N ASN A 70 14.47 -5.15 7.57
CA ASN A 70 14.66 -5.37 6.15
C ASN A 70 13.61 -6.33 5.62
N LEU A 71 13.06 -6.02 4.46
CA LEU A 71 12.22 -6.92 3.70
C LEU A 71 13.09 -8.02 3.09
N ASN A 72 12.68 -9.28 3.19
CA ASN A 72 13.41 -10.43 2.66
C ASN A 72 12.54 -11.26 1.73
N ILE A 73 13.16 -12.11 0.93
CA ILE A 73 12.45 -13.11 0.13
C ILE A 73 11.59 -13.99 1.05
N ALA A 74 10.39 -14.30 0.60
CA ALA A 74 9.36 -15.09 1.29
C ALA A 74 8.70 -14.38 2.50
N ASP A 75 9.05 -13.13 2.82
CA ASP A 75 8.29 -12.37 3.81
C ASP A 75 6.83 -12.24 3.40
N GLU A 76 5.94 -12.33 4.40
CA GLU A 76 4.52 -12.15 4.21
C GLU A 76 4.17 -10.66 4.15
N ILE A 77 3.57 -10.26 3.04
CA ILE A 77 3.12 -8.90 2.79
C ILE A 77 1.64 -8.87 2.43
N PHE A 78 1.01 -7.71 2.56
CA PHE A 78 -0.38 -7.52 2.18
C PHE A 78 -0.52 -6.35 1.23
N VAL A 79 -1.25 -6.58 0.13
CA VAL A 79 -1.70 -5.53 -0.78
C VAL A 79 -3.08 -5.10 -0.31
N ILE A 80 -3.24 -3.83 0.08
CA ILE A 80 -4.46 -3.30 0.68
C ILE A 80 -5.20 -2.46 -0.34
N GLY A 81 -6.34 -2.92 -0.83
CA GLY A 81 -7.04 -2.21 -1.91
C GLY A 81 -8.47 -2.70 -2.15
N PHE A 82 -9.01 -2.27 -3.29
CA PHE A 82 -10.40 -2.51 -3.66
C PHE A 82 -10.48 -3.30 -4.99
N PRO A 83 -10.31 -4.65 -4.94
CA PRO A 83 -10.41 -5.47 -6.14
C PRO A 83 -11.81 -5.34 -6.76
N PHE A 84 -11.87 -5.19 -8.10
CA PHE A 84 -13.09 -4.95 -8.86
C PHE A 84 -13.91 -3.73 -8.38
N GLY A 85 -13.23 -2.73 -7.81
CA GLY A 85 -13.90 -1.62 -7.15
C GLY A 85 -14.39 -2.01 -5.74
N ARG A 86 -15.60 -1.60 -5.38
CA ARG A 86 -16.11 -1.73 -4.00
C ARG A 86 -16.89 -3.02 -3.71
N ILE A 87 -16.36 -4.18 -4.07
CA ILE A 87 -17.04 -5.45 -3.78
C ILE A 87 -17.20 -5.66 -2.26
N GLY A 88 -16.24 -5.23 -1.46
CA GLY A 88 -16.26 -5.34 0.00
C GLY A 88 -16.94 -4.16 0.73
N GLY A 89 -17.64 -3.27 0.01
CA GLY A 89 -18.17 -2.03 0.57
C GLY A 89 -17.11 -0.94 0.66
N ILE A 90 -17.06 -0.21 1.78
CA ILE A 90 -16.15 0.90 2.02
C ILE A 90 -14.80 0.48 2.63
N LEU A 91 -14.66 -0.77 3.07
CA LEU A 91 -13.40 -1.26 3.63
C LEU A 91 -12.53 -1.91 2.56
N PRO A 92 -11.21 -1.65 2.58
CA PRO A 92 -10.29 -2.29 1.68
C PRO A 92 -10.13 -3.78 2.01
N ILE A 93 -9.79 -4.56 1.01
CA ILE A 93 -9.44 -5.97 1.14
C ILE A 93 -7.94 -6.10 1.31
N TRP A 94 -7.53 -6.82 2.34
CA TRP A 94 -6.13 -7.20 2.60
C TRP A 94 -5.80 -8.47 1.83
N LYS A 95 -5.16 -8.32 0.70
CA LYS A 95 -4.76 -9.44 -0.16
C LYS A 95 -3.38 -9.91 0.25
N LYS A 96 -3.31 -11.12 0.80
CA LYS A 96 -2.04 -11.76 1.15
C LYS A 96 -1.17 -11.99 -0.08
N ALA A 97 0.11 -11.73 0.07
CA ALA A 97 1.18 -11.96 -0.89
C ALA A 97 2.46 -12.38 -0.19
N SER A 98 3.44 -12.84 -0.93
CA SER A 98 4.80 -13.05 -0.45
C SER A 98 5.82 -12.37 -1.36
N VAL A 99 6.93 -11.93 -0.79
CA VAL A 99 8.05 -11.38 -1.55
C VAL A 99 8.66 -12.48 -2.40
N ALA A 100 8.66 -12.31 -3.74
CA ALA A 100 9.04 -13.34 -4.69
C ALA A 100 10.38 -13.09 -5.40
N SER A 101 11.02 -11.94 -5.16
CA SER A 101 12.36 -11.63 -5.66
C SER A 101 13.14 -10.87 -4.61
N GLU A 102 14.47 -10.76 -4.78
CA GLU A 102 15.35 -10.04 -3.86
C GLU A 102 14.98 -8.54 -3.78
N PRO A 103 14.41 -8.07 -2.64
CA PRO A 103 13.94 -6.70 -2.55
C PRO A 103 15.05 -5.68 -2.36
N SER A 104 16.25 -6.11 -1.96
CA SER A 104 17.43 -5.24 -1.81
C SER A 104 18.05 -4.85 -3.16
N LEU A 105 17.73 -5.58 -4.23
CA LEU A 105 18.25 -5.33 -5.57
C LEU A 105 17.21 -4.62 -6.43
N ASP A 106 17.70 -3.82 -7.39
CA ASP A 106 16.86 -3.25 -8.43
C ASP A 106 16.76 -4.22 -9.61
N LEU A 107 15.54 -4.49 -10.06
CA LEU A 107 15.30 -5.41 -11.17
C LEU A 107 15.27 -4.63 -12.50
N ASN A 108 16.11 -5.03 -13.46
CA ASN A 108 16.25 -4.32 -14.74
C ASN A 108 16.58 -2.84 -14.55
N ASP A 109 17.46 -2.52 -13.60
CA ASP A 109 17.86 -1.16 -13.22
C ASP A 109 16.70 -0.28 -12.73
N MET A 110 15.60 -0.90 -12.32
CA MET A 110 14.41 -0.22 -11.81
C MET A 110 14.07 -0.66 -10.38
N PRO A 111 13.66 0.28 -9.50
CA PRO A 111 13.51 0.06 -8.06
C PRO A 111 12.19 -0.62 -7.71
N TYR A 112 12.01 -1.84 -8.17
CA TYR A 112 10.86 -2.68 -7.82
C TYR A 112 11.30 -4.11 -7.47
N TYR A 113 10.42 -4.84 -6.82
CA TYR A 113 10.52 -6.28 -6.59
C TYR A 113 9.23 -6.97 -7.01
N PHE A 114 9.28 -8.30 -7.11
CA PHE A 114 8.09 -9.11 -7.40
C PHE A 114 7.46 -9.65 -6.14
N ALA A 115 6.13 -9.68 -6.15
CA ALA A 115 5.32 -10.34 -5.15
C ALA A 115 4.52 -11.47 -5.79
N ASP A 116 4.53 -12.66 -5.17
CA ASP A 116 3.65 -13.76 -5.54
C ASP A 116 2.26 -13.50 -4.95
N THR A 117 1.31 -13.19 -5.84
CA THR A 117 -0.06 -12.88 -5.44
C THR A 117 -1.03 -12.94 -6.60
N ALA A 118 -2.17 -13.57 -6.38
CA ALA A 118 -3.29 -13.62 -7.34
C ALA A 118 -4.19 -12.38 -7.21
N THR A 119 -3.66 -11.19 -7.48
CA THR A 119 -4.45 -9.97 -7.45
C THR A 119 -5.42 -9.87 -8.62
N LYS A 120 -6.34 -8.93 -8.55
CA LYS A 120 -7.37 -8.67 -9.56
C LYS A 120 -7.31 -7.19 -9.98
N SER A 121 -8.00 -6.88 -11.07
CA SER A 121 -8.18 -5.48 -11.51
C SER A 121 -8.72 -4.61 -10.37
N GLY A 122 -8.24 -3.39 -10.26
CA GLY A 122 -8.56 -2.45 -9.17
C GLY A 122 -7.59 -2.48 -7.99
N MET A 123 -6.58 -3.37 -8.02
CA MET A 123 -5.54 -3.40 -6.98
C MET A 123 -4.30 -2.55 -7.31
N SER A 124 -4.16 -2.05 -8.54
CA SER A 124 -3.06 -1.13 -8.89
C SER A 124 -3.19 0.18 -8.11
N GLY A 125 -2.07 0.72 -7.65
CA GLY A 125 -2.00 1.86 -6.75
C GLY A 125 -2.20 1.50 -5.26
N SER A 126 -2.44 0.23 -4.94
CA SER A 126 -2.62 -0.21 -3.56
C SER A 126 -1.31 -0.15 -2.78
N PRO A 127 -1.32 0.36 -1.53
CA PRO A 127 -0.19 0.23 -0.63
C PRO A 127 0.09 -1.24 -0.32
N VAL A 128 1.38 -1.54 -0.18
CA VAL A 128 1.87 -2.85 0.24
C VAL A 128 2.50 -2.71 1.61
N VAL A 129 2.06 -3.53 2.55
CA VAL A 129 2.58 -3.52 3.91
C VAL A 129 3.18 -4.87 4.29
N LEU A 130 4.32 -4.82 4.95
CA LEU A 130 4.83 -5.93 5.74
C LEU A 130 4.00 -6.00 7.02
N TYR A 131 3.52 -7.19 7.37
CA TYR A 131 2.66 -7.40 8.53
C TYR A 131 3.27 -8.45 9.44
N GLU A 132 3.52 -8.07 10.66
CA GLU A 132 4.09 -8.96 11.66
C GLU A 132 3.18 -9.08 12.89
N LYS A 133 2.88 -10.32 13.24
CA LYS A 133 2.16 -10.64 14.47
C LYS A 133 3.17 -11.02 15.54
N ARG A 134 3.36 -10.17 16.53
CA ARG A 134 4.24 -10.47 17.65
C ARG A 134 3.45 -10.79 18.93
N PRO A 135 3.80 -11.84 19.65
CA PRO A 135 3.29 -12.03 21.00
C PRO A 135 3.88 -10.94 21.90
N VAL A 136 3.05 -10.15 22.54
CA VAL A 136 3.49 -9.23 23.59
C VAL A 136 3.53 -10.02 24.89
N VAL A 137 4.72 -10.23 25.41
CA VAL A 137 4.89 -10.74 26.77
C VAL A 137 4.82 -9.55 27.72
N ILE A 138 3.69 -9.36 28.39
CA ILE A 138 3.60 -8.40 29.49
C ILE A 138 4.28 -9.06 30.68
N ALA A 139 5.50 -8.60 30.98
CA ALA A 139 6.24 -9.03 32.15
C ALA A 139 5.54 -8.48 33.39
N GLU A 140 4.83 -9.17 34.15
CA GLU A 140 4.30 -8.88 35.51
C GLU A 140 2.80 -9.13 35.75
N SER A 141 2.00 -9.52 34.79
CA SER A 141 0.68 -10.03 35.13
C SER A 141 0.35 -11.31 34.37
N LEU A 142 -0.06 -12.31 35.09
CA LEU A 142 -0.54 -13.61 34.60
C LEU A 142 -1.85 -13.52 33.78
N GLN A 143 -2.24 -12.35 33.33
CA GLN A 143 -3.48 -12.10 32.60
C GLN A 143 -3.21 -11.59 31.19
N GLY A 144 -3.32 -12.49 30.24
CA GLY A 144 -3.56 -12.18 28.84
C GLY A 144 -2.31 -12.04 27.95
N LYS A 145 -2.17 -12.96 27.02
CA LYS A 145 -1.32 -12.77 25.84
C LYS A 145 -2.06 -11.86 24.86
N PHE A 146 -1.72 -10.59 24.82
CA PHE A 146 -2.16 -9.72 23.73
C PHE A 146 -1.17 -9.87 22.60
N SER A 147 -1.65 -10.14 21.38
CA SER A 147 -0.80 -10.03 20.22
C SER A 147 -0.90 -8.60 19.69
N LYS A 148 0.22 -7.88 19.69
CA LYS A 148 0.34 -6.64 18.95
C LYS A 148 0.68 -6.94 17.49
N TYR A 149 0.12 -6.15 16.61
CA TYR A 149 0.39 -6.19 15.19
C TYR A 149 1.29 -5.02 14.85
N ARG A 150 2.22 -5.26 13.94
CA ARG A 150 3.05 -4.21 13.36
C ARG A 150 2.87 -4.23 11.86
N THR A 151 2.75 -3.05 11.29
CA THR A 151 2.73 -2.85 9.84
C THR A 151 3.87 -1.92 9.46
N LYS A 152 4.53 -2.21 8.34
CA LYS A 152 5.51 -1.32 7.73
C LYS A 152 5.12 -1.14 6.27
N PHE A 153 5.00 0.10 5.82
CA PHE A 153 4.82 0.41 4.41
C PHE A 153 6.09 0.05 3.64
N VAL A 154 5.98 -0.80 2.62
CA VAL A 154 7.13 -1.34 1.89
C VAL A 154 7.05 -1.09 0.39
N GLY A 155 6.00 -0.44 -0.09
CA GLY A 155 5.88 -0.03 -1.49
C GLY A 155 4.46 0.05 -2.01
N VAL A 156 4.35 0.29 -3.31
CA VAL A 156 3.09 0.45 -4.04
C VAL A 156 2.97 -0.63 -5.10
N TYR A 157 1.84 -1.32 -5.11
CA TYR A 157 1.53 -2.36 -6.08
C TYR A 157 1.07 -1.74 -7.40
N SER A 158 1.72 -2.07 -8.53
CA SER A 158 1.36 -1.49 -9.84
C SER A 158 0.70 -2.48 -10.81
N GLY A 159 0.44 -3.69 -10.39
CA GLY A 159 -0.27 -4.66 -11.22
C GLY A 159 0.48 -5.96 -11.48
N ARG A 160 -0.16 -6.85 -12.22
CA ARG A 160 0.40 -8.17 -12.57
C ARG A 160 1.27 -8.07 -13.82
N ILE A 161 2.31 -8.90 -13.85
CA ILE A 161 3.12 -9.10 -15.04
C ILE A 161 2.35 -9.98 -16.02
N GLY A 162 2.35 -9.60 -17.29
CA GLY A 162 1.68 -10.39 -18.32
C GLY A 162 0.14 -10.26 -18.34
N ALA A 163 -0.43 -9.30 -17.60
CA ALA A 163 -1.88 -9.13 -17.48
C ALA A 163 -2.63 -8.93 -18.82
N ASN A 164 -1.91 -8.62 -19.89
CA ASN A 164 -2.45 -8.41 -21.24
C ASN A 164 -2.24 -9.62 -22.16
N SER A 165 -1.68 -10.72 -21.67
CA SER A 165 -1.55 -11.93 -22.47
C SER A 165 -2.81 -12.78 -22.38
N ASP A 166 -3.29 -13.29 -23.50
CA ASP A 166 -4.40 -14.27 -23.58
C ASP A 166 -4.03 -15.63 -22.94
N ASN A 167 -2.85 -15.72 -22.36
CA ASN A 167 -2.30 -16.95 -21.82
C ASN A 167 -2.80 -17.17 -20.40
N LYS A 168 -3.65 -18.18 -20.21
CA LYS A 168 -4.22 -18.57 -18.90
C LYS A 168 -3.17 -19.04 -17.88
N ASN A 169 -1.92 -19.17 -18.31
CA ASN A 169 -0.78 -19.60 -17.48
C ASN A 169 0.11 -18.44 -17.02
N ASP A 170 -0.41 -17.21 -16.99
CA ASP A 170 0.34 -16.06 -16.51
C ASP A 170 0.83 -16.29 -15.09
N ALA A 171 2.11 -16.03 -14.90
CA ALA A 171 2.69 -16.05 -13.57
C ALA A 171 1.89 -15.11 -12.66
N GLN A 172 1.47 -15.60 -11.50
CA GLN A 172 0.74 -14.79 -10.52
C GLN A 172 1.69 -13.82 -9.80
N LEU A 173 2.59 -13.21 -10.57
CA LEU A 173 3.56 -12.25 -10.07
C LEU A 173 3.04 -10.83 -10.27
N GLY A 174 3.12 -10.06 -9.21
CA GLY A 174 2.84 -8.63 -9.20
C GLY A 174 4.11 -7.81 -9.02
N ARG A 175 4.13 -6.62 -9.59
CA ARG A 175 5.19 -5.65 -9.38
C ARG A 175 4.86 -4.78 -8.19
N VAL A 176 5.85 -4.61 -7.30
CA VAL A 176 5.79 -3.67 -6.18
C VAL A 176 6.94 -2.70 -6.31
N TRP A 177 6.63 -1.43 -6.49
CA TRP A 177 7.61 -0.37 -6.44
C TRP A 177 8.02 -0.11 -4.99
N LYS A 178 9.32 0.04 -4.76
CA LYS A 178 9.87 0.27 -3.42
C LYS A 178 9.38 1.59 -2.84
N VAL A 179 9.22 1.65 -1.53
CA VAL A 179 8.74 2.85 -0.82
C VAL A 179 9.60 4.09 -1.11
N ASP A 180 10.90 3.94 -1.22
CA ASP A 180 11.84 5.03 -1.55
C ASP A 180 11.47 5.82 -2.83
N MET A 181 10.64 5.22 -3.71
CA MET A 181 10.17 5.92 -4.90
C MET A 181 9.07 6.91 -4.57
N VAL A 182 8.23 6.61 -3.59
CA VAL A 182 7.22 7.55 -3.08
C VAL A 182 7.92 8.75 -2.47
N ASP A 183 8.94 8.50 -1.61
CA ASP A 183 9.74 9.56 -0.98
C ASP A 183 10.43 10.44 -2.03
N LYS A 184 11.04 9.84 -3.04
CA LYS A 184 11.69 10.60 -4.13
C LYS A 184 10.72 11.46 -4.94
N ILE A 185 9.48 11.01 -5.14
CA ILE A 185 8.45 11.81 -5.81
C ILE A 185 8.10 13.00 -4.92
N ILE A 186 7.89 12.78 -3.61
CA ILE A 186 7.56 13.83 -2.64
C ILE A 186 8.69 14.85 -2.54
N ASP A 187 9.95 14.41 -2.42
CA ASP A 187 11.12 15.28 -2.34
C ASP A 187 11.32 16.20 -3.56
N GLN A 188 10.87 15.75 -4.75
CA GLN A 188 10.92 16.61 -5.96
C GLN A 188 9.84 17.69 -5.95
N PHE A 189 8.76 17.40 -5.27
CA PHE A 189 7.61 18.26 -5.18
C PHE A 189 7.80 19.42 -4.17
N GLU A 190 8.52 19.18 -3.09
CA GLU A 190 8.77 20.18 -2.03
C GLU A 190 9.89 21.18 -2.37
N LYS A 191 10.53 21.05 -3.54
CA LYS A 191 11.60 21.95 -4.04
C LYS A 191 11.06 22.99 -5.00
#